data_19d7b048cf0fba8dc75c99c30318bad3
#
_entry.id   19d7b048cf0fba8dc75c99c30318bad3
#
_cell.length_a   1.000
_cell.length_b   1.000
_cell.length_c   1.000
_cell.angle_alpha   90.00
_cell.angle_beta   90.00
_cell.angle_gamma   90.00
#
_symmetry.space_group_name_H-M   'P 1'
#
loop_
_entity.id
_entity.type
_entity.pdbx_description
1 polymer ?
#
loop_
_entity_poly.entity_id
_entity_poly.type
_entity_poly.pdbx_seq_one_letter_code
_entity_poly.pdbx_strand_id
1 'polypeptide(L)'
;MSGAQPKAGVIAGVVSVCAEVNPHAAHKRHSQGWVDEIHTDLDELIPRIRKAVADKEVVSIAYQGNVVDLWERLADEDIHVDLGSDQTSLHNPWAGGYYPVGYSYEESNRMMAEEPERFHECVRESLRRHVAAINKLTARGMYFFDYGNAFLLESSRAGADIMGENGKFRYPSYVQDIMGPMFFDYG
;
A
#
# COMPACT_ATOMS: atom_id res chain seq x y z
N MET A 1 -6.92 -5.66 -5.42
CA MET A 1 -6.30 -6.20 -4.20
C MET A 1 -6.00 -7.68 -4.37
N SER A 2 -4.77 -8.08 -4.05
CA SER A 2 -4.43 -9.50 -3.88
C SER A 2 -5.05 -10.01 -2.57
N GLY A 3 -5.63 -11.21 -2.58
CA GLY A 3 -6.10 -11.85 -1.33
C GLY A 3 -4.99 -12.61 -0.59
N ALA A 4 -3.86 -12.85 -1.22
CA ALA A 4 -2.80 -13.68 -0.65
C ALA A 4 -2.15 -13.06 0.59
N GLN A 5 -1.90 -11.75 0.57
CA GLN A 5 -1.23 -11.05 1.67
C GLN A 5 -2.07 -10.99 2.95
N PRO A 6 -3.34 -10.55 2.92
CA PRO A 6 -4.20 -10.59 4.10
C PRO A 6 -4.30 -11.99 4.69
N LYS A 7 -4.46 -13.00 3.83
CA LYS A 7 -4.51 -14.41 4.28
C LYS A 7 -3.19 -14.87 4.89
N ALA A 8 -2.06 -14.49 4.30
CA ALA A 8 -0.74 -14.80 4.84
C ALA A 8 -0.52 -14.14 6.21
N GLY A 9 -1.00 -12.90 6.39
CA GLY A 9 -0.96 -12.21 7.69
C GLY A 9 -1.71 -12.97 8.78
N VAL A 10 -2.92 -13.45 8.48
CA VAL A 10 -3.69 -14.29 9.41
C VAL A 10 -2.96 -15.60 9.73
N ILE A 11 -2.39 -16.26 8.71
CA ILE A 11 -1.60 -17.49 8.93
C ILE A 11 -0.36 -17.22 9.81
N ALA A 12 0.27 -16.06 9.63
CA ALA A 12 1.42 -15.63 10.42
C ALA A 12 1.04 -15.15 11.84
N GLY A 13 -0.24 -15.01 12.15
CA GLY A 13 -0.72 -14.63 13.49
C GLY A 13 -0.62 -13.14 13.78
N VAL A 14 -0.78 -12.27 12.78
CA VAL A 14 -0.65 -10.81 12.92
C VAL A 14 -1.95 -10.07 12.59
N VAL A 15 -2.02 -8.81 12.99
CA VAL A 15 -3.00 -7.85 12.45
C VAL A 15 -2.50 -7.43 11.06
N SER A 16 -3.29 -7.71 10.03
CA SER A 16 -2.96 -7.37 8.65
C SER A 16 -3.96 -6.34 8.11
N VAL A 17 -3.46 -5.22 7.57
CA VAL A 17 -4.30 -4.18 6.99
C VAL A 17 -3.90 -3.96 5.53
N CYS A 18 -4.87 -3.87 4.65
CA CYS A 18 -4.65 -3.57 3.23
C CYS A 18 -5.63 -2.53 2.71
N ALA A 19 -5.21 -1.72 1.75
CA ALA A 19 -6.07 -0.74 1.08
C ALA A 19 -6.49 -1.22 -0.32
N GLU A 20 -7.72 -0.92 -0.72
CA GLU A 20 -8.26 -1.21 -2.04
C GLU A 20 -9.29 -0.16 -2.44
N VAL A 21 -9.05 0.56 -3.52
CA VAL A 21 -9.97 1.61 -4.01
C VAL A 21 -11.19 1.03 -4.73
N ASN A 22 -11.06 -0.15 -5.34
CA ASN A 22 -12.15 -0.79 -6.06
C ASN A 22 -13.07 -1.55 -5.08
N PRO A 23 -14.31 -1.09 -4.84
CA PRO A 23 -15.22 -1.72 -3.89
C PRO A 23 -15.55 -3.18 -4.26
N HIS A 24 -15.67 -3.48 -5.55
CA HIS A 24 -15.94 -4.85 -6.00
C HIS A 24 -14.78 -5.80 -5.65
N ALA A 25 -13.54 -5.34 -5.77
CA ALA A 25 -12.37 -6.14 -5.42
C ALA A 25 -12.30 -6.39 -3.91
N ALA A 26 -12.55 -5.38 -3.07
CA ALA A 26 -12.59 -5.51 -1.62
C ALA A 26 -13.67 -6.51 -1.17
N HIS A 27 -14.92 -6.30 -1.60
CA HIS A 27 -16.04 -7.18 -1.26
C HIS A 27 -15.86 -8.62 -1.77
N LYS A 28 -15.27 -8.79 -2.97
CA LYS A 28 -14.97 -10.14 -3.49
C LYS A 28 -13.99 -10.88 -2.58
N ARG A 29 -12.94 -10.21 -2.09
CA ARG A 29 -11.98 -10.86 -1.17
C ARG A 29 -12.57 -11.19 0.18
N HIS A 30 -13.42 -10.31 0.70
CA HIS A 30 -14.17 -10.59 1.93
C HIS A 30 -15.11 -11.80 1.76
N SER A 31 -15.92 -11.83 0.71
CA SER A 31 -16.83 -12.96 0.46
C SER A 31 -16.12 -14.31 0.23
N GLN A 32 -14.86 -14.27 -0.19
CA GLN A 32 -14.00 -15.44 -0.35
C GLN A 32 -13.28 -15.88 0.96
N GLY A 33 -13.45 -15.14 2.05
CA GLY A 33 -12.75 -15.40 3.32
C GLY A 33 -11.25 -15.12 3.29
N TRP A 34 -10.81 -14.22 2.39
CA TRP A 34 -9.42 -13.77 2.32
C TRP A 34 -9.17 -12.54 3.19
N VAL A 35 -10.22 -11.81 3.53
CA VAL A 35 -10.24 -10.65 4.41
C VAL A 35 -11.40 -10.83 5.38
N ASP A 36 -11.17 -10.56 6.65
CA ASP A 36 -12.16 -10.78 7.70
C ASP A 36 -13.10 -9.57 7.86
N GLU A 37 -12.60 -8.35 7.68
CA GLU A 37 -13.34 -7.10 7.89
C GLU A 37 -13.10 -6.11 6.75
N ILE A 38 -14.10 -5.26 6.46
CA ILE A 38 -13.98 -4.11 5.54
C ILE A 38 -14.41 -2.86 6.27
N HIS A 39 -13.60 -1.81 6.20
CA HIS A 39 -13.91 -0.46 6.67
C HIS A 39 -13.77 0.54 5.54
N THR A 40 -14.67 1.52 5.49
CA THR A 40 -14.67 2.61 4.49
C THR A 40 -14.26 3.96 5.10
N ASP A 41 -14.22 4.02 6.43
CA ASP A 41 -13.90 5.21 7.21
C ASP A 41 -12.64 4.98 8.05
N LEU A 42 -11.66 5.86 7.91
CA LEU A 42 -10.43 5.83 8.70
C LEU A 42 -10.67 6.17 10.17
N ASP A 43 -11.70 6.97 10.49
CA ASP A 43 -12.06 7.29 11.87
C ASP A 43 -12.61 6.07 12.64
N GLU A 44 -13.16 5.08 11.92
CA GLU A 44 -13.54 3.79 12.48
C GLU A 44 -12.37 2.78 12.43
N LEU A 45 -11.61 2.79 11.34
CA LEU A 45 -10.52 1.83 11.13
C LEU A 45 -9.37 1.99 12.13
N ILE A 46 -8.93 3.23 12.39
CA ILE A 46 -7.79 3.46 13.29
C ILE A 46 -8.06 2.96 14.73
N PRO A 47 -9.18 3.28 15.37
CA PRO A 47 -9.54 2.69 16.67
C PRO A 47 -9.62 1.14 16.61
N ARG A 48 -10.12 0.58 15.49
CA ARG A 48 -10.20 -0.88 15.29
C ARG A 48 -8.81 -1.52 15.24
N ILE A 49 -7.86 -0.90 14.52
CA ILE A 49 -6.46 -1.35 14.49
C ILE A 49 -5.86 -1.31 15.90
N ARG A 50 -6.00 -0.19 16.62
CA ARG A 50 -5.48 -0.04 17.99
C ARG A 50 -6.04 -1.12 18.91
N LYS A 51 -7.34 -1.40 18.82
CA LYS A 51 -7.99 -2.46 19.59
C LYS A 51 -7.42 -3.84 19.23
N ALA A 52 -7.32 -4.17 17.95
CA ALA A 52 -6.79 -5.46 17.51
C ALA A 52 -5.36 -5.69 18.02
N VAL A 53 -4.50 -4.67 17.95
CA VAL A 53 -3.13 -4.74 18.46
C VAL A 53 -3.10 -4.91 19.98
N ALA A 54 -3.91 -4.13 20.73
CA ALA A 54 -3.98 -4.22 22.19
C ALA A 54 -4.46 -5.59 22.68
N ASP A 55 -5.44 -6.15 21.99
CA ASP A 55 -6.03 -7.45 22.32
C ASP A 55 -5.23 -8.64 21.72
N LYS A 56 -4.17 -8.36 20.95
CA LYS A 56 -3.37 -9.37 20.24
C LYS A 56 -4.23 -10.27 19.34
N GLU A 57 -5.19 -9.67 18.67
CA GLU A 57 -6.03 -10.35 17.72
C GLU A 57 -5.26 -10.80 16.48
N VAL A 58 -5.73 -11.85 15.84
CA VAL A 58 -5.28 -12.26 14.52
C VAL A 58 -6.40 -11.98 13.55
N VAL A 59 -6.24 -10.93 12.75
CA VAL A 59 -7.30 -10.40 11.88
C VAL A 59 -6.75 -9.76 10.63
N SER A 60 -7.46 -9.91 9.52
CA SER A 60 -7.20 -9.20 8.27
C SER A 60 -8.29 -8.18 7.99
N ILE A 61 -7.88 -6.93 7.80
CA ILE A 61 -8.78 -5.79 7.64
C ILE A 61 -8.51 -5.12 6.29
N ALA A 62 -9.54 -4.92 5.47
CA ALA A 62 -9.45 -4.10 4.27
C ALA A 62 -9.96 -2.69 4.55
N TYR A 63 -9.18 -1.69 4.19
CA TYR A 63 -9.63 -0.33 4.00
C TYR A 63 -10.11 -0.17 2.56
N GLN A 64 -11.40 0.05 2.35
CA GLN A 64 -11.94 0.39 1.05
C GLN A 64 -11.73 1.88 0.79
N GLY A 65 -10.57 2.22 0.29
CA GLY A 65 -10.15 3.59 0.06
C GLY A 65 -8.74 3.67 -0.53
N ASN A 66 -8.22 4.87 -0.66
CA ASN A 66 -6.90 5.09 -1.23
C ASN A 66 -5.79 4.69 -0.24
N VAL A 67 -4.77 4.02 -0.75
CA VAL A 67 -3.62 3.58 0.05
C VAL A 67 -2.84 4.75 0.67
N VAL A 68 -2.80 5.89 -0.01
CA VAL A 68 -2.11 7.10 0.49
C VAL A 68 -2.81 7.64 1.74
N ASP A 69 -4.14 7.73 1.72
CA ASP A 69 -4.92 8.18 2.90
C ASP A 69 -4.64 7.28 4.11
N LEU A 70 -4.55 5.96 3.90
CA LEU A 70 -4.23 5.02 4.97
C LEU A 70 -2.81 5.25 5.52
N TRP A 71 -1.79 5.33 4.64
CA TRP A 71 -0.41 5.54 5.08
C TRP A 71 -0.21 6.87 5.80
N GLU A 72 -0.80 7.95 5.27
CA GLU A 72 -0.74 9.27 5.92
C GLU A 72 -1.40 9.23 7.30
N ARG A 73 -2.59 8.63 7.41
CA ARG A 73 -3.30 8.52 8.68
C ARG A 73 -2.52 7.70 9.71
N LEU A 74 -1.92 6.57 9.33
CA LEU A 74 -1.07 5.78 10.20
C LEU A 74 0.15 6.57 10.68
N ALA A 75 0.76 7.35 9.79
CA ALA A 75 1.91 8.18 10.12
C ALA A 75 1.54 9.37 11.02
N ASP A 76 0.41 10.02 10.79
CA ASP A 76 0.01 11.22 11.53
C ASP A 76 -0.53 10.89 12.92
N GLU A 77 -1.12 9.71 13.11
CA GLU A 77 -1.60 9.24 14.42
C GLU A 77 -0.58 8.38 15.19
N ASP A 78 0.66 8.33 14.72
CA ASP A 78 1.75 7.61 15.36
C ASP A 78 1.45 6.12 15.62
N ILE A 79 0.78 5.48 14.66
CA ILE A 79 0.51 4.05 14.72
C ILE A 79 1.80 3.29 14.43
N HIS A 80 2.18 2.38 15.35
CA HIS A 80 3.30 1.49 15.10
C HIS A 80 2.95 0.47 14.01
N VAL A 81 3.81 0.37 13.01
CA VAL A 81 3.72 -0.60 11.92
C VAL A 81 5.06 -1.33 11.84
N ASP A 82 5.05 -2.66 11.97
CA ASP A 82 6.29 -3.46 11.92
C ASP A 82 6.74 -3.66 10.47
N LEU A 83 5.80 -3.94 9.57
CA LEU A 83 6.08 -4.32 8.20
C LEU A 83 5.11 -3.65 7.24
N GLY A 84 5.63 -3.04 6.18
CA GLY A 84 4.86 -2.45 5.11
C GLY A 84 5.32 -2.87 3.72
N SER A 85 4.40 -2.91 2.77
CA SER A 85 4.73 -3.12 1.36
C SER A 85 3.74 -2.44 0.44
N ASP A 86 4.20 -2.04 -0.74
CA ASP A 86 3.33 -1.64 -1.83
C ASP A 86 3.12 -2.78 -2.83
N GLN A 87 1.87 -2.99 -3.22
CA GLN A 87 1.45 -4.01 -4.17
C GLN A 87 0.51 -3.46 -5.24
N THR A 88 0.54 -2.15 -5.47
CA THR A 88 -0.19 -1.51 -6.57
C THR A 88 0.38 -1.95 -7.92
N SER A 89 -0.39 -1.83 -9.00
CA SER A 89 0.05 -2.32 -10.32
C SER A 89 0.82 -1.24 -11.09
N LEU A 90 1.89 -0.71 -10.51
CA LEU A 90 2.70 0.39 -11.08
C LEU A 90 3.55 0.00 -12.30
N HIS A 91 3.45 -1.25 -12.80
CA HIS A 91 3.89 -1.59 -14.15
C HIS A 91 3.09 -0.86 -15.23
N ASN A 92 1.86 -0.47 -14.92
CA ASN A 92 0.99 0.30 -15.81
C ASN A 92 0.20 1.35 -15.02
N PRO A 93 0.86 2.39 -14.47
CA PRO A 93 0.22 3.37 -13.61
C PRO A 93 -0.88 4.17 -14.31
N TRP A 94 -0.75 4.34 -15.63
CA TRP A 94 -1.60 5.22 -16.43
C TRP A 94 -2.90 4.60 -16.90
N ALA A 95 -3.09 3.31 -16.72
CA ALA A 95 -4.27 2.56 -17.11
C ALA A 95 -4.91 1.82 -15.92
N GLY A 96 -5.06 2.50 -14.80
CA GLY A 96 -5.71 1.97 -13.61
C GLY A 96 -4.82 1.08 -12.73
N GLY A 97 -3.51 1.13 -12.92
CA GLY A 97 -2.55 0.44 -12.07
C GLY A 97 -2.31 1.15 -10.74
N TYR A 98 -2.55 2.45 -10.69
CA TYR A 98 -2.47 3.28 -9.49
C TYR A 98 -3.55 4.37 -9.55
N TYR A 99 -4.24 4.59 -8.45
CA TYR A 99 -5.33 5.56 -8.35
C TYR A 99 -4.90 6.77 -7.52
N PRO A 100 -5.14 8.01 -8.02
CA PRO A 100 -4.74 9.21 -7.29
C PRO A 100 -5.57 9.41 -6.02
N VAL A 101 -4.93 9.93 -4.98
CA VAL A 101 -5.58 10.28 -3.71
C VAL A 101 -6.49 11.49 -3.87
N GLY A 102 -7.56 11.55 -3.08
CA GLY A 102 -8.53 12.65 -3.12
C GLY A 102 -9.63 12.51 -4.17
N TYR A 103 -9.68 11.38 -4.88
CA TYR A 103 -10.71 11.06 -5.87
C TYR A 103 -11.30 9.68 -5.60
N SER A 104 -12.61 9.54 -5.85
CA SER A 104 -13.27 8.24 -5.83
C SER A 104 -12.77 7.35 -6.98
N TYR A 105 -13.07 6.06 -6.90
CA TYR A 105 -12.77 5.10 -7.97
C TYR A 105 -13.38 5.52 -9.31
N GLU A 106 -14.64 5.97 -9.29
CA GLU A 106 -15.39 6.40 -10.47
C GLU A 106 -14.83 7.72 -11.04
N GLU A 107 -14.54 8.70 -10.20
CA GLU A 107 -13.92 9.96 -10.61
C GLU A 107 -12.56 9.76 -11.25
N SER A 108 -11.74 8.89 -10.65
CA SER A 108 -10.43 8.54 -11.18
C SER A 108 -10.52 7.87 -12.55
N ASN A 109 -11.44 6.92 -12.72
CA ASN A 109 -11.67 6.28 -14.03
C ASN A 109 -12.13 7.28 -15.09
N ARG A 110 -13.02 8.21 -14.74
CA ARG A 110 -13.46 9.27 -15.64
C ARG A 110 -12.29 10.20 -15.99
N MET A 111 -11.54 10.67 -15.00
CA MET A 111 -10.36 11.53 -15.23
C MET A 111 -9.32 10.84 -16.13
N MET A 112 -9.04 9.56 -15.91
CA MET A 112 -8.13 8.77 -16.74
C MET A 112 -8.56 8.73 -18.21
N ALA A 113 -9.86 8.65 -18.47
CA ALA A 113 -10.42 8.60 -19.83
C ALA A 113 -10.51 9.97 -20.50
N GLU A 114 -10.92 11.00 -19.77
CA GLU A 114 -11.26 12.32 -20.31
C GLU A 114 -10.14 13.36 -20.16
N GLU A 115 -9.31 13.24 -19.12
CA GLU A 115 -8.27 14.20 -18.77
C GLU A 115 -6.92 13.48 -18.43
N PRO A 116 -6.34 12.68 -19.35
CA PRO A 116 -5.20 11.80 -19.04
C PRO A 116 -4.00 12.53 -18.47
N GLU A 117 -3.66 13.72 -18.96
CA GLU A 117 -2.53 14.50 -18.44
C GLU A 117 -2.73 14.92 -16.99
N ARG A 118 -3.95 15.30 -16.63
CA ARG A 118 -4.34 15.62 -15.26
C ARG A 118 -4.27 14.38 -14.37
N PHE A 119 -4.77 13.26 -14.86
CA PHE A 119 -4.68 11.98 -14.15
C PHE A 119 -3.22 11.62 -13.85
N HIS A 120 -2.32 11.76 -14.84
CA HIS A 120 -0.90 11.51 -14.67
C HIS A 120 -0.27 12.38 -13.58
N GLU A 121 -0.60 13.69 -13.55
CA GLU A 121 -0.04 14.58 -12.53
C GLU A 121 -0.59 14.27 -11.13
N CYS A 122 -1.88 13.96 -11.01
CA CYS A 122 -2.48 13.52 -9.75
C CYS A 122 -1.86 12.22 -9.23
N VAL A 123 -1.53 11.27 -10.12
CA VAL A 123 -0.81 10.05 -9.76
C VAL A 123 0.60 10.36 -9.27
N ARG A 124 1.36 11.23 -9.95
CA ARG A 124 2.69 11.63 -9.50
C ARG A 124 2.68 12.30 -8.13
N GLU A 125 1.72 13.20 -7.90
CA GLU A 125 1.55 13.84 -6.59
C GLU A 125 1.21 12.80 -5.51
N SER A 126 0.34 11.86 -5.81
CA SER A 126 -0.01 10.79 -4.88
C SER A 126 1.18 9.90 -4.55
N LEU A 127 2.05 9.60 -5.51
CA LEU A 127 3.29 8.86 -5.27
C LEU A 127 4.26 9.61 -4.36
N ARG A 128 4.39 10.94 -4.54
CA ARG A 128 5.20 11.79 -3.64
C ARG A 128 4.68 11.74 -2.20
N ARG A 129 3.38 11.87 -2.01
CA ARG A 129 2.72 11.78 -0.69
C ARG A 129 2.87 10.39 -0.08
N HIS A 130 2.64 9.35 -0.87
CA HIS A 130 2.79 7.96 -0.45
C HIS A 130 4.18 7.69 0.12
N VAL A 131 5.24 8.05 -0.64
CA VAL A 131 6.62 7.91 -0.19
C VAL A 131 6.92 8.74 1.05
N ALA A 132 6.39 9.97 1.14
CA ALA A 132 6.59 10.80 2.33
C ALA A 132 6.00 10.16 3.60
N ALA A 133 4.83 9.54 3.51
CA ALA A 133 4.23 8.80 4.62
C ALA A 133 5.05 7.55 4.99
N ILE A 134 5.50 6.78 3.99
CA ILE A 134 6.39 5.62 4.20
C ILE A 134 7.68 6.07 4.90
N ASN A 135 8.31 7.16 4.43
CA ASN A 135 9.54 7.67 5.04
C ASN A 135 9.35 8.07 6.51
N LYS A 136 8.19 8.65 6.88
CA LYS A 136 7.86 8.95 8.29
C LYS A 136 7.77 7.67 9.13
N LEU A 137 7.12 6.63 8.63
CA LEU A 137 6.93 5.37 9.36
C LEU A 137 8.22 4.56 9.45
N THR A 138 9.04 4.52 8.39
CA THR A 138 10.33 3.84 8.42
C THR A 138 11.34 4.52 9.34
N ALA A 139 11.29 5.85 9.46
CA ALA A 139 12.05 6.58 10.46
C ALA A 139 11.69 6.20 11.92
N ARG A 140 10.51 5.60 12.13
CA ARG A 140 10.03 5.08 13.42
C ARG A 140 10.20 3.58 13.59
N GLY A 141 10.86 2.91 12.64
CA GLY A 141 11.22 1.50 12.74
C GLY A 141 10.43 0.53 11.84
N MET A 142 9.48 1.00 11.02
CA MET A 142 8.82 0.15 10.05
C MET A 142 9.83 -0.39 9.04
N TYR A 143 9.81 -1.70 8.79
CA TYR A 143 10.49 -2.28 7.63
C TYR A 143 9.58 -2.19 6.41
N PHE A 144 10.06 -1.54 5.35
CA PHE A 144 9.29 -1.40 4.10
C PHE A 144 10.02 -2.07 2.94
N PHE A 145 9.28 -2.71 2.04
CA PHE A 145 9.78 -3.26 0.79
C PHE A 145 8.77 -3.06 -0.35
N ASP A 146 9.29 -2.88 -1.56
CA ASP A 146 8.53 -2.95 -2.80
C ASP A 146 8.33 -4.44 -3.18
N TYR A 147 7.15 -4.80 -3.63
CA TYR A 147 6.86 -6.18 -4.03
C TYR A 147 7.44 -6.56 -5.42
N GLY A 148 8.13 -5.65 -6.09
CA GLY A 148 8.63 -5.83 -7.46
C GLY A 148 7.64 -5.35 -8.52
N ASN A 149 6.77 -4.41 -8.16
CA ASN A 149 5.68 -3.88 -8.96
C ASN A 149 5.98 -2.52 -9.60
N ALA A 150 7.25 -2.13 -9.66
CA ALA A 150 7.75 -0.83 -10.14
C ALA A 150 7.43 0.38 -9.23
N PHE A 151 7.01 0.19 -7.98
CA PHE A 151 6.72 1.30 -7.06
C PHE A 151 7.95 2.20 -6.86
N LEU A 152 9.12 1.64 -6.58
CA LEU A 152 10.35 2.42 -6.38
C LEU A 152 10.71 3.24 -7.62
N LEU A 153 10.60 2.63 -8.81
CA LEU A 153 10.92 3.29 -10.07
C LEU A 153 9.96 4.43 -10.39
N GLU A 154 8.66 4.19 -10.31
CA GLU A 154 7.65 5.21 -10.63
C GLU A 154 7.63 6.32 -9.59
N SER A 155 7.88 6.01 -8.32
CA SER A 155 8.06 7.02 -7.26
C SER A 155 9.27 7.92 -7.52
N SER A 156 10.40 7.34 -7.96
CA SER A 156 11.58 8.10 -8.36
C SER A 156 11.29 9.00 -9.56
N ARG A 157 10.59 8.49 -10.58
CA ARG A 157 10.16 9.28 -11.76
C ARG A 157 9.19 10.41 -11.39
N ALA A 158 8.38 10.21 -10.37
CA ALA A 158 7.50 11.23 -9.83
C ALA A 158 8.24 12.31 -9.01
N GLY A 159 9.53 12.13 -8.74
CA GLY A 159 10.34 13.06 -7.93
C GLY A 159 10.16 12.86 -6.42
N ALA A 160 9.69 11.70 -5.98
CA ALA A 160 9.58 11.37 -4.56
C ALA A 160 10.98 11.13 -3.92
N ASP A 161 11.10 11.40 -2.62
CA ASP A 161 12.34 11.17 -1.86
C ASP A 161 12.51 9.67 -1.54
N ILE A 162 12.82 8.89 -2.57
CA ILE A 162 12.93 7.42 -2.54
C ILE A 162 14.38 6.95 -2.74
N MET A 163 15.31 7.87 -3.08
CA MET A 163 16.70 7.53 -3.33
C MET A 163 17.55 7.71 -2.08
N GLY A 164 18.44 6.78 -1.82
CA GLY A 164 19.47 6.90 -0.80
C GLY A 164 20.69 7.68 -1.27
N GLU A 165 21.54 8.07 -0.34
CA GLU A 165 22.79 8.83 -0.61
C GLU A 165 23.78 8.09 -1.54
N ASN A 166 23.67 6.76 -1.58
CA ASN A 166 24.50 5.88 -2.44
C ASN A 166 23.99 5.78 -3.89
N GLY A 167 22.94 6.54 -4.26
CA GLY A 167 22.32 6.50 -5.58
C GLY A 167 21.45 5.25 -5.84
N LYS A 168 21.21 4.43 -4.82
CA LYS A 168 20.29 3.29 -4.89
C LYS A 168 18.95 3.66 -4.23
N PHE A 169 17.92 2.85 -4.46
CA PHE A 169 16.67 2.99 -3.73
C PHE A 169 16.88 2.80 -2.22
N ARG A 170 16.12 3.52 -1.40
CA ARG A 170 16.17 3.42 0.08
C ARG A 170 15.64 2.08 0.57
N TYR A 171 14.71 1.50 -0.16
CA TYR A 171 14.00 0.28 0.22
C TYR A 171 14.33 -0.85 -0.72
N PRO A 172 14.37 -2.10 -0.22
CA PRO A 172 14.60 -3.26 -1.07
C PRO A 172 13.36 -3.57 -1.91
N SER A 173 13.57 -4.22 -3.05
CA SER A 173 12.53 -4.90 -3.81
C SER A 173 12.47 -6.37 -3.40
N TYR A 174 11.27 -6.86 -3.07
CA TYR A 174 11.09 -8.25 -2.67
C TYR A 174 11.62 -9.23 -3.73
N VAL A 175 11.28 -9.00 -5.00
CA VAL A 175 11.70 -9.89 -6.08
C VAL A 175 13.21 -9.85 -6.29
N GLN A 176 13.81 -8.67 -6.31
CA GLN A 176 15.22 -8.51 -6.67
C GLN A 176 16.17 -8.74 -5.49
N ASP A 177 15.83 -8.22 -4.32
CA ASP A 177 16.75 -8.11 -3.20
C ASP A 177 16.48 -9.14 -2.08
N ILE A 178 15.29 -9.74 -2.06
CA ILE A 178 14.90 -10.72 -1.04
C ILE A 178 14.72 -12.09 -1.66
N MET A 179 13.74 -12.26 -2.55
CA MET A 179 13.41 -13.56 -3.13
C MET A 179 14.50 -14.03 -4.11
N GLY A 180 15.05 -13.13 -4.92
CA GLY A 180 16.10 -13.47 -5.88
C GLY A 180 17.32 -14.12 -5.21
N PRO A 181 17.97 -13.46 -4.22
CA PRO A 181 19.06 -14.06 -3.48
C PRO A 181 18.69 -15.39 -2.79
N MET A 182 17.53 -15.45 -2.15
CA MET A 182 17.06 -16.70 -1.52
C MET A 182 16.97 -17.84 -2.54
N PHE A 183 16.45 -17.58 -3.73
CA PHE A 183 16.30 -18.59 -4.76
C PHE A 183 17.65 -19.04 -5.34
N PHE A 184 18.59 -18.10 -5.58
CA PHE A 184 19.89 -18.41 -6.18
C PHE A 184 20.91 -18.94 -5.18
N ASP A 185 20.83 -18.52 -3.92
CA ASP A 185 21.81 -18.90 -2.89
C ASP A 185 21.43 -20.18 -2.13
N TYR A 186 20.12 -20.50 -2.04
CA TYR A 186 19.60 -21.62 -1.26
C TYR A 186 18.74 -22.61 -2.06
N GLY A 187 18.40 -22.30 -3.28
CA GLY A 187 17.63 -23.16 -4.20
C GLY A 187 18.53 -23.93 -5.08
#